data_043c06e5dca74b26a5e9040593e70700
#
_entry.id   043c06e5dca74b26a5e9040593e70700
#
_cell.length_a   1.000
_cell.length_b   1.000
_cell.length_c   1.000
_cell.angle_alpha   90.00
_cell.angle_beta   90.00
_cell.angle_gamma   90.00
#
_symmetry.space_group_name_H-M   'P 1'
#
loop_
_entity.id
_entity.type
_entity.pdbx_description
1 polymer ?
#
loop_
_entity_poly.entity_id
_entity_poly.type
_entity_poly.pdbx_seq_one_letter_code
_entity_poly.pdbx_strand_id
1 'polypeptide(L)'
;NIEKADEYFTLAFEKYSEALAKDPKNFDATYSQGALYYNKAASMTAKLNELSNDYSTAGTKKYNAIKAEMDGYFKQALPFFLKAEELSPKDLNTMVALKEIYAREGQLEKSAEYKAKMEAAGGQ
;
A
#
# COMPACT_ATOMS: atom_id res chain seq x y z
N ASN A 1 -3.64 18.34 7.55
CA ASN A 1 -3.31 19.24 6.46
C ASN A 1 -2.66 18.47 5.32
N ILE A 2 -3.26 18.53 4.14
CA ILE A 2 -2.83 17.79 2.95
C ILE A 2 -1.40 18.19 2.52
N GLU A 3 -1.10 19.49 2.54
CA GLU A 3 0.23 19.97 2.17
C GLU A 3 1.33 19.40 3.06
N LYS A 4 1.09 19.38 4.37
CA LYS A 4 2.08 18.84 5.31
C LYS A 4 2.24 17.33 5.14
N ALA A 5 1.13 16.63 4.87
CA ALA A 5 1.18 15.19 4.62
C ALA A 5 2.00 14.88 3.37
N ASP A 6 1.83 15.68 2.31
CA ASP A 6 2.58 15.50 1.06
C ASP A 6 4.06 15.83 1.25
N GLU A 7 4.38 16.87 2.01
CA GLU A 7 5.76 17.21 2.35
C GLU A 7 6.42 16.08 3.14
N TYR A 8 5.69 15.55 4.14
CA TYR A 8 6.19 14.45 4.94
C TYR A 8 6.48 13.22 4.07
N PHE A 9 5.53 12.88 3.18
CA PHE A 9 5.70 11.77 2.26
C PHE A 9 6.98 11.93 1.44
N THR A 10 7.15 13.10 0.83
CA THR A 10 8.31 13.36 -0.04
C THR A 10 9.61 13.25 0.74
N LEU A 11 9.68 13.88 1.91
CA LEU A 11 10.90 13.86 2.72
C LEU A 11 11.22 12.45 3.21
N ALA A 12 10.22 11.72 3.67
CA ALA A 12 10.42 10.34 4.14
C ALA A 12 10.86 9.45 2.99
N PHE A 13 10.21 9.57 1.84
CA PHE A 13 10.57 8.76 0.66
C PHE A 13 12.02 9.01 0.24
N GLU A 14 12.44 10.27 0.21
CA GLU A 14 13.81 10.64 -0.12
C GLU A 14 14.82 10.05 0.86
N LYS A 15 14.52 10.08 2.16
CA LYS A 15 15.41 9.51 3.17
C LYS A 15 15.58 8.01 3.00
N TYR A 16 14.49 7.31 2.70
CA TYR A 16 14.56 5.87 2.43
C TYR A 16 15.33 5.60 1.14
N SER A 17 15.17 6.45 0.13
CA SER A 17 15.94 6.32 -1.12
C SER A 17 17.43 6.48 -0.87
N GLU A 18 17.83 7.43 -0.01
CA GLU A 18 19.22 7.60 0.39
C GLU A 18 19.75 6.38 1.10
N ALA A 19 18.96 5.80 2.01
CA ALA A 19 19.36 4.58 2.72
C ALA A 19 19.56 3.42 1.73
N LEU A 20 18.70 3.30 0.72
CA LEU A 20 18.81 2.25 -0.29
C LEU A 20 19.98 2.48 -1.24
N ALA A 21 20.36 3.73 -1.48
CA ALA A 21 21.55 4.02 -2.27
C ALA A 21 22.83 3.51 -1.56
N LYS A 22 22.83 3.56 -0.23
CA LYS A 22 23.95 3.05 0.57
C LYS A 22 23.90 1.53 0.74
N ASP A 23 22.69 0.98 0.87
CA ASP A 23 22.48 -0.45 1.05
C ASP A 23 21.21 -0.89 0.33
N PRO A 24 21.31 -1.37 -0.93
CA PRO A 24 20.14 -1.79 -1.71
C PRO A 24 19.37 -2.95 -1.09
N LYS A 25 19.96 -3.65 -0.14
CA LYS A 25 19.32 -4.79 0.55
C LYS A 25 18.70 -4.41 1.89
N ASN A 26 18.57 -3.13 2.16
CA ASN A 26 17.97 -2.65 3.39
C ASN A 26 16.46 -2.91 3.36
N PHE A 27 16.03 -3.96 4.07
CA PHE A 27 14.63 -4.35 4.15
C PHE A 27 13.76 -3.22 4.71
N ASP A 28 14.17 -2.63 5.83
CA ASP A 28 13.37 -1.61 6.49
C ASP A 28 13.08 -0.42 5.58
N ALA A 29 14.08 0.04 4.83
CA ALA A 29 13.89 1.16 3.91
C ALA A 29 12.94 0.78 2.77
N THR A 30 13.09 -0.43 2.21
CA THR A 30 12.24 -0.91 1.14
C THR A 30 10.79 -1.05 1.59
N TYR A 31 10.59 -1.72 2.73
CA TYR A 31 9.27 -1.88 3.31
C TYR A 31 8.62 -0.53 3.59
N SER A 32 9.40 0.39 4.17
CA SER A 32 8.90 1.72 4.54
C SER A 32 8.45 2.54 3.34
N GLN A 33 9.14 2.43 2.20
CA GLN A 33 8.69 3.10 0.98
C GLN A 33 7.34 2.54 0.50
N GLY A 34 7.18 1.23 0.56
CA GLY A 34 5.89 0.60 0.27
C GLY A 34 4.81 1.09 1.21
N ALA A 35 5.14 1.16 2.50
CA ALA A 35 4.21 1.61 3.54
C ALA A 35 3.77 3.06 3.34
N LEU A 36 4.65 3.93 2.84
CA LEU A 36 4.27 5.31 2.55
C LEU A 36 3.15 5.38 1.52
N TYR A 37 3.26 4.62 0.43
CA TYR A 37 2.20 4.56 -0.58
C TYR A 37 0.95 3.89 -0.05
N TYR A 38 1.11 2.80 0.68
CA TYR A 38 -0.02 2.07 1.27
C TYR A 38 -0.81 2.97 2.20
N ASN A 39 -0.13 3.67 3.09
CA ASN A 39 -0.79 4.55 4.05
C ASN A 39 -1.47 5.73 3.38
N LYS A 40 -0.88 6.26 2.31
CA LYS A 40 -1.50 7.34 1.54
C LYS A 40 -2.81 6.86 0.91
N ALA A 41 -2.80 5.64 0.35
CA ALA A 41 -4.01 5.03 -0.19
C ALA A 41 -5.05 4.81 0.90
N ALA A 42 -4.63 4.23 2.04
CA ALA A 42 -5.54 3.94 3.15
C ALA A 42 -6.19 5.19 3.72
N SER A 43 -5.49 6.32 3.70
CA SER A 43 -6.02 7.58 4.21
C SER A 43 -7.22 8.09 3.40
N MET A 44 -7.40 7.58 2.19
CA MET A 44 -8.52 7.97 1.32
C MET A 44 -9.81 7.18 1.61
N THR A 45 -9.72 6.14 2.42
CA THR A 45 -10.86 5.27 2.73
C THR A 45 -12.00 6.04 3.38
N ALA A 46 -11.68 6.94 4.33
CA ALA A 46 -12.70 7.73 5.02
C ALA A 46 -13.49 8.59 4.02
N LYS A 47 -12.81 9.19 3.06
CA LYS A 47 -13.46 10.03 2.04
C LYS A 47 -14.37 9.20 1.13
N LEU A 48 -13.93 8.01 0.76
CA LEU A 48 -14.77 7.10 -0.03
C LEU A 48 -16.02 6.71 0.74
N ASN A 49 -15.89 6.43 2.03
CA ASN A 49 -17.03 6.05 2.86
C ASN A 49 -18.05 7.19 2.95
N GLU A 50 -17.58 8.43 3.06
CA GLU A 50 -18.48 9.60 3.05
C GLU A 50 -19.26 9.69 1.73
N LEU A 51 -18.58 9.43 0.61
CA LEU A 51 -19.19 9.56 -0.71
C LEU A 51 -20.04 8.35 -1.11
N SER A 52 -19.89 7.23 -0.41
CA SER A 52 -20.60 6.00 -0.76
C SER A 52 -22.13 6.12 -0.67
N ASN A 53 -22.63 7.08 0.10
CA ASN A 53 -24.06 7.33 0.26
C ASN A 53 -24.59 8.46 -0.61
N ASP A 54 -23.74 9.05 -1.43
CA ASP A 54 -24.13 10.14 -2.33
C ASP A 54 -24.32 9.57 -3.73
N TYR A 55 -25.56 9.32 -4.10
CA TYR A 55 -25.91 8.71 -5.38
C TYR A 55 -26.12 9.74 -6.50
N SER A 56 -25.85 11.02 -6.23
CA SER A 56 -25.92 12.06 -7.27
C SER A 56 -24.83 11.82 -8.32
N THR A 57 -25.00 12.42 -9.49
CA THR A 57 -23.99 12.35 -10.56
C THR A 57 -22.66 12.92 -10.08
N ALA A 58 -22.69 14.04 -9.37
CA ALA A 58 -21.48 14.68 -8.84
C ALA A 58 -20.81 13.80 -7.79
N GLY A 59 -21.59 13.21 -6.87
CA GLY A 59 -21.06 12.32 -5.83
C GLY A 59 -20.43 11.08 -6.41
N THR A 60 -21.09 10.45 -7.38
CA THR A 60 -20.57 9.26 -8.06
C THR A 60 -19.25 9.57 -8.77
N LYS A 61 -19.17 10.72 -9.42
CA LYS A 61 -17.96 11.14 -10.13
C LYS A 61 -16.80 11.34 -9.17
N LYS A 62 -17.06 11.98 -8.02
CA LYS A 62 -16.04 12.18 -6.98
C LYS A 62 -15.57 10.85 -6.40
N TYR A 63 -16.51 9.96 -6.11
CA TYR A 63 -16.20 8.63 -5.58
C TYR A 63 -15.26 7.89 -6.54
N ASN A 64 -15.62 7.84 -7.81
CA ASN A 64 -14.82 7.14 -8.81
C ASN A 64 -13.43 7.74 -8.97
N ALA A 65 -13.31 9.06 -8.92
CA ALA A 65 -12.02 9.74 -9.02
C ALA A 65 -11.12 9.41 -7.83
N ILE A 66 -11.66 9.46 -6.62
CA ILE A 66 -10.90 9.16 -5.40
C ILE A 66 -10.52 7.67 -5.37
N LYS A 67 -11.45 6.79 -5.76
CA LYS A 67 -11.16 5.37 -5.81
C LYS A 67 -10.02 5.05 -6.78
N ALA A 68 -10.03 5.68 -7.96
CA ALA A 68 -8.96 5.49 -8.93
C ALA A 68 -7.61 5.96 -8.40
N GLU A 69 -7.59 7.09 -7.70
CA GLU A 69 -6.38 7.63 -7.08
C GLU A 69 -5.87 6.69 -5.98
N MET A 70 -6.78 6.22 -5.12
CA MET A 70 -6.45 5.27 -4.06
C MET A 70 -5.86 3.98 -4.64
N ASP A 71 -6.51 3.42 -5.66
CA ASP A 71 -6.04 2.19 -6.31
C ASP A 71 -4.67 2.41 -6.94
N GLY A 72 -4.41 3.59 -7.48
CA GLY A 72 -3.10 3.96 -8.02
C GLY A 72 -2.00 3.93 -6.98
N TYR A 73 -2.27 4.43 -5.77
CA TYR A 73 -1.28 4.39 -4.69
C TYR A 73 -1.03 2.98 -4.20
N PHE A 74 -2.07 2.14 -4.09
CA PHE A 74 -1.86 0.73 -3.76
C PHE A 74 -1.01 0.03 -4.81
N LYS A 75 -1.25 0.34 -6.07
CA LYS A 75 -0.46 -0.23 -7.17
C LYS A 75 1.00 0.21 -7.10
N GLN A 76 1.24 1.47 -6.74
CA GLN A 76 2.60 1.98 -6.56
C GLN A 76 3.32 1.33 -5.38
N ALA A 77 2.58 0.94 -4.34
CA ALA A 77 3.15 0.26 -3.18
C ALA A 77 3.63 -1.16 -3.52
N LEU A 78 2.98 -1.81 -4.46
CA LEU A 78 3.20 -3.23 -4.75
C LEU A 78 4.65 -3.60 -5.04
N PRO A 79 5.39 -2.92 -5.94
CA PRO A 79 6.77 -3.33 -6.22
C PRO A 79 7.69 -3.23 -5.00
N PHE A 80 7.43 -2.29 -4.09
CA PHE A 80 8.23 -2.16 -2.88
C PHE A 80 8.01 -3.35 -1.93
N PHE A 81 6.75 -3.78 -1.78
CA PHE A 81 6.46 -4.94 -0.94
C PHE A 81 6.95 -6.24 -1.57
N LEU A 82 6.90 -6.36 -2.89
CA LEU A 82 7.48 -7.53 -3.57
C LEU A 82 8.99 -7.59 -3.36
N LYS A 83 9.67 -6.45 -3.42
CA LYS A 83 11.09 -6.39 -3.13
C LYS A 83 11.37 -6.70 -1.66
N ALA A 84 10.56 -6.18 -0.76
CA ALA A 84 10.67 -6.49 0.67
C ALA A 84 10.53 -8.00 0.91
N GLU A 85 9.61 -8.65 0.21
CA GLU A 85 9.43 -10.10 0.31
C GLU A 85 10.69 -10.85 -0.14
N GLU A 86 11.35 -10.40 -1.21
CA GLU A 86 12.61 -11.00 -1.64
C GLU A 86 13.68 -10.90 -0.56
N LEU A 87 13.73 -9.76 0.12
CA LEU A 87 14.73 -9.49 1.16
C LEU A 87 14.43 -10.21 2.47
N SER A 88 13.15 -10.42 2.79
CA SER A 88 12.73 -11.07 4.02
C SER A 88 11.46 -11.89 3.75
N PRO A 89 11.60 -13.12 3.21
CA PRO A 89 10.44 -13.90 2.75
C PRO A 89 9.45 -14.32 3.84
N LYS A 90 9.84 -14.23 5.09
CA LYS A 90 8.99 -14.67 6.20
C LYS A 90 8.37 -13.52 6.99
N ASP A 91 8.56 -12.29 6.53
CA ASP A 91 8.00 -11.14 7.23
C ASP A 91 6.48 -11.11 7.10
N LEU A 92 5.78 -11.24 8.22
CA LEU A 92 4.31 -11.30 8.24
C LEU A 92 3.67 -9.99 7.79
N ASN A 93 4.23 -8.85 8.17
CA ASN A 93 3.68 -7.56 7.78
C ASN A 93 3.72 -7.36 6.27
N THR A 94 4.80 -7.81 5.62
CA THR A 94 4.90 -7.77 4.17
C THR A 94 3.83 -8.63 3.51
N MET A 95 3.60 -9.84 4.05
CA MET A 95 2.56 -10.73 3.53
C MET A 95 1.16 -10.12 3.68
N VAL A 96 0.89 -9.47 4.83
CA VAL A 96 -0.39 -8.79 5.04
C VAL A 96 -0.61 -7.71 3.98
N ALA A 97 0.40 -6.88 3.74
CA ALA A 97 0.31 -5.81 2.74
C ALA A 97 0.07 -6.38 1.34
N LEU A 98 0.81 -7.41 0.95
CA LEU A 98 0.64 -8.02 -0.37
C LEU A 98 -0.73 -8.67 -0.53
N LYS A 99 -1.19 -9.36 0.50
CA LYS A 99 -2.54 -9.95 0.49
C LYS A 99 -3.61 -8.87 0.25
N GLU A 100 -3.52 -7.77 0.98
CA GLU A 100 -4.50 -6.69 0.86
C GLU A 100 -4.45 -6.01 -0.51
N ILE A 101 -3.26 -5.74 -1.01
CA ILE A 101 -3.10 -5.08 -2.31
C ILE A 101 -3.68 -5.96 -3.42
N TYR A 102 -3.36 -7.25 -3.41
CA TYR A 102 -3.88 -8.16 -4.43
C TYR A 102 -5.40 -8.30 -4.34
N ALA A 103 -5.96 -8.33 -3.12
CA ALA A 103 -7.41 -8.39 -2.95
C ALA A 103 -8.08 -7.14 -3.54
N ARG A 104 -7.50 -5.97 -3.33
CA ARG A 104 -8.04 -4.72 -3.87
C ARG A 104 -7.94 -4.65 -5.39
N GLU A 105 -6.95 -5.32 -5.98
CA GLU A 105 -6.81 -5.41 -7.43
C GLU A 105 -7.70 -6.49 -8.03
N GLY A 106 -8.47 -7.19 -7.23
CA GLY A 106 -9.33 -8.27 -7.68
C GLY A 106 -8.60 -9.57 -7.96
N GLN A 107 -7.32 -9.67 -7.60
CA GLN A 107 -6.52 -10.87 -7.80
C GLN A 107 -6.67 -11.80 -6.60
N LEU A 108 -7.83 -12.40 -6.48
CA LEU A 108 -8.21 -13.17 -5.30
C LEU A 108 -7.37 -14.44 -5.09
N GLU A 109 -6.91 -15.06 -6.17
CA GLU A 109 -6.04 -16.24 -6.06
C GLU A 109 -4.70 -15.87 -5.42
N LYS A 110 -4.10 -14.76 -5.84
CA LYS A 110 -2.83 -14.29 -5.26
C LYS A 110 -3.02 -13.88 -3.82
N SER A 111 -4.13 -13.21 -3.51
CA SER A 111 -4.45 -12.85 -2.13
C SER A 111 -4.56 -14.10 -1.25
N ALA A 112 -5.21 -15.14 -1.74
CA ALA A 112 -5.35 -16.41 -1.01
C ALA A 112 -4.00 -17.10 -0.82
N GLU A 113 -3.10 -17.01 -1.80
CA GLU A 113 -1.74 -17.56 -1.67
C GLU A 113 -0.99 -16.92 -0.50
N TYR A 114 -1.10 -15.59 -0.36
CA TYR A 114 -0.45 -14.91 0.76
C TYR A 114 -1.09 -15.24 2.10
N LYS A 115 -2.41 -15.43 2.13
CA LYS A 115 -3.09 -15.89 3.33
C LYS A 115 -2.53 -17.24 3.76
N ALA A 116 -2.36 -18.17 2.82
CA ALA A 116 -1.79 -19.48 3.09
C ALA A 116 -0.34 -19.39 3.57
N LYS A 117 0.46 -18.51 2.97
CA LYS A 117 1.85 -18.28 3.41
C LYS A 117 1.90 -17.75 4.83
N MET A 118 1.00 -16.85 5.19
CA MET A 118 0.91 -16.31 6.55
C MET A 118 0.62 -17.42 7.56
N GLU A 119 -0.33 -18.28 7.24
CA GLU A 119 -0.68 -19.41 8.12
C GLU A 119 0.49 -20.36 8.27
N ALA A 120 1.19 -20.68 7.17
CA ALA A 120 2.35 -21.56 7.17
C ALA A 120 3.52 -20.96 7.96
N ALA A 121 3.65 -19.63 7.98
CA ALA A 121 4.71 -18.95 8.70
C ALA A 121 4.38 -18.77 10.19
N GLY A 122 3.27 -19.36 10.66
CA GLY A 122 2.87 -19.28 12.05
C GLY A 122 1.98 -18.08 12.37
N GLY A 123 1.53 -17.37 11.35
CA GLY A 123 0.57 -16.29 11.52
C GLY A 123 -0.83 -16.86 11.53
N GLN A 124 -1.43 -16.92 12.63
CA GLN A 124 -2.74 -17.56 12.83
C GLN A 124 -3.88 -16.83 12.10
#